data_652c8438baa13ab683b426e52897b906
#
_entry.id   652c8438baa13ab683b426e52897b906
#
_cell.length_a   1.000
_cell.length_b   1.000
_cell.length_c   1.000
_cell.angle_alpha   90.00
_cell.angle_beta   90.00
_cell.angle_gamma   90.00
#
_symmetry.space_group_name_H-M   'P 1'
#
loop_
_entity.id
_entity.type
_entity.pdbx_description
1 polymer ?
#
loop_
_entity_poly.entity_id
_entity_poly.type
_entity_poly.pdbx_seq_one_letter_code
_entity_poly.pdbx_strand_id
1 'polypeptide(L)' 'MKVVVLSSGSKGNVTYLETKNKKFLLDAGRNYKYINENLKDIGVDIKSIDYVVITHNH' A
#
# COMPACT_ATOMS: atom_id res chain seq x y z
N MET A 1 -0.88 12.56 -9.19
CA MET A 1 -1.21 11.60 -8.12
C MET A 1 -1.51 10.24 -8.73
N LYS A 2 -1.00 9.19 -8.11
CA LYS A 2 -1.20 7.84 -8.58
C LYS A 2 -1.83 7.01 -7.46
N VAL A 3 -2.88 6.26 -7.80
CA VAL A 3 -3.56 5.40 -6.83
C VAL A 3 -3.65 4.00 -7.41
N VAL A 4 -3.18 3.02 -6.65
CA VAL A 4 -3.23 1.62 -7.06
C VAL A 4 -3.80 0.80 -5.91
N VAL A 5 -4.90 0.10 -6.16
CA VAL A 5 -5.48 -0.80 -5.16
C VAL A 5 -4.74 -2.13 -5.26
N LEU A 6 -3.96 -2.46 -4.23
CA LEU A 6 -3.17 -3.68 -4.20
C LEU A 6 -3.99 -4.87 -3.72
N SER A 7 -4.96 -4.63 -2.86
CA SER A 7 -5.84 -5.67 -2.33
C SER A 7 -7.13 -5.04 -1.85
N SER A 8 -8.24 -5.69 -2.17
CA SER A 8 -9.55 -5.29 -1.64
C SER A 8 -10.35 -6.56 -1.39
N GLY A 9 -11.14 -6.56 -0.32
CA GLY A 9 -12.00 -7.69 -0.02
C GLY A 9 -11.82 -8.20 1.40
N SER A 10 -12.31 -9.41 1.65
CA SER A 10 -12.41 -9.97 2.99
C SER A 10 -11.05 -10.26 3.63
N LYS A 11 -10.01 -10.42 2.84
CA LYS A 11 -8.68 -10.72 3.38
C LYS A 11 -7.91 -9.49 3.81
N GLY A 12 -8.43 -8.31 3.52
CA GLY A 12 -7.80 -7.07 3.88
C GLY A 12 -7.64 -6.12 2.72
N ASN A 13 -7.56 -4.84 3.02
CA ASN A 13 -7.45 -3.79 2.01
C ASN A 13 -6.06 -3.17 2.08
N VAL A 14 -5.47 -2.92 0.91
CA VAL A 14 -4.21 -2.19 0.81
C VAL A 14 -4.29 -1.32 -0.43
N THR A 15 -4.04 -0.03 -0.27
CA THR A 15 -4.01 0.91 -1.38
C THR A 15 -2.69 1.64 -1.38
N TYR A 16 -2.06 1.74 -2.55
CA TYR A 16 -0.85 2.52 -2.72
C TYR A 16 -1.22 3.88 -3.29
N LEU A 17 -0.72 4.92 -2.67
CA LEU A 17 -0.96 6.29 -3.11
C LEU A 17 0.38 7.00 -3.27
N GLU A 18 0.59 7.59 -4.44
CA GLU A 18 1.81 8.34 -4.70
C GLU A 18 1.46 9.76 -5.09
N THR A 19 1.98 10.72 -4.36
CA THR A 19 1.90 12.12 -4.72
C THR A 19 3.23 12.51 -5.38
N LYS A 20 3.38 13.78 -5.70
CA LYS A 20 4.58 14.28 -6.36
C LYS A 20 5.85 13.94 -5.57
N ASN A 21 5.78 14.01 -4.24
CA ASN A 21 6.97 13.87 -3.40
C ASN A 21 6.88 12.77 -2.34
N LYS A 22 5.74 12.11 -2.20
CA LYS A 22 5.52 11.19 -1.10
C LYS A 22 4.82 9.92 -1.56
N LYS A 23 5.07 8.83 -0.84
CA LYS A 23 4.47 7.53 -1.10
C LYS A 23 3.80 7.04 0.17
N PHE A 24 2.56 6.59 0.03
CA PHE A 24 1.73 6.17 1.15
C PHE A 24 1.16 4.78 0.92
N LEU A 25 0.98 4.04 2.00
CA LEU A 25 0.11 2.87 2.01
C LEU A 25 -1.09 3.18 2.88
N LEU A 26 -2.28 2.96 2.32
CA LEU A 26 -3.53 3.14 3.04
C LEU A 26 -4.07 1.76 3.38
N ASP A 27 -4.33 1.50 4.66
CA ASP A 27 -4.91 0.24 5.14
C ASP A 27 -4.04 -0.97 4.81
N ALA A 28 -2.91 -1.09 5.45
CA ALA A 28 -2.01 -2.21 5.22
C ALA A 28 -2.58 -3.51 5.82
N GLY A 29 -3.69 -3.99 5.28
CA GLY A 29 -4.44 -5.12 5.81
C GLY A 29 -3.96 -6.49 5.38
N ARG A 30 -2.86 -6.59 4.65
CA ARG A 30 -2.26 -7.85 4.25
C ARG A 30 -0.87 -7.97 4.85
N ASN A 31 -0.28 -9.17 4.80
CA ASN A 31 1.05 -9.36 5.39
C ASN A 31 2.13 -8.66 4.55
N TYR A 32 3.31 -8.51 5.16
CA TYR A 32 4.43 -7.81 4.54
C TYR A 32 4.81 -8.42 3.19
N LYS A 33 4.88 -9.74 3.12
CA LYS A 33 5.30 -10.41 1.90
C LYS A 33 4.38 -10.08 0.74
N TYR A 34 3.07 -10.14 0.98
CA TYR A 34 2.09 -9.81 -0.04
C TYR A 34 2.24 -8.38 -0.52
N ILE A 35 2.33 -7.45 0.42
CA ILE A 35 2.46 -6.03 0.10
C ILE A 35 3.74 -5.78 -0.69
N ASN A 36 4.85 -6.36 -0.23
CA ASN A 36 6.14 -6.17 -0.88
C ASN A 36 6.12 -6.67 -2.33
N GLU A 37 5.55 -7.85 -2.55
CA GLU A 37 5.49 -8.41 -3.90
C GLU A 37 4.62 -7.58 -4.82
N ASN A 38 3.50 -7.09 -4.31
CA ASN A 38 2.62 -6.25 -5.13
C ASN A 38 3.25 -4.90 -5.45
N LEU A 39 3.98 -4.33 -4.50
CA LEU A 39 4.69 -3.07 -4.76
C LEU A 39 5.78 -3.28 -5.81
N LYS A 40 6.50 -4.39 -5.74
CA LYS A 40 7.52 -4.70 -6.75
C LYS A 40 6.91 -4.81 -8.14
N ASP A 41 5.71 -5.38 -8.24
CA ASP A 41 5.04 -5.54 -9.52
C ASP A 41 4.73 -4.20 -10.18
N ILE A 42 4.59 -3.15 -9.40
CA ILE A 42 4.35 -1.81 -9.93
C ILE A 42 5.61 -0.94 -9.88
N GLY A 43 6.76 -1.55 -9.63
CA GLY A 43 8.03 -0.86 -9.67
C GLY A 43 8.32 -0.01 -8.44
N VAL A 44 7.73 -0.34 -7.30
CA VAL A 44 7.90 0.44 -6.07
C VAL A 44 8.66 -0.39 -5.04
N ASP A 45 9.71 0.20 -4.47
CA ASP A 45 10.44 -0.41 -3.36
C ASP A 45 9.69 -0.12 -2.07
N ILE A 46 9.38 -1.16 -1.30
CA ILE A 46 8.63 -0.98 -0.05
C ILE A 46 9.38 -0.06 0.93
N LYS A 47 10.70 -0.02 0.83
CA LYS A 47 11.49 0.87 1.69
C LYS A 47 11.33 2.34 1.33
N SER A 48 10.78 2.64 0.16
CA SER A 48 10.55 4.01 -0.27
C SER A 48 9.23 4.58 0.22
N ILE A 49 8.41 3.77 0.88
CA ILE A 49 7.14 4.23 1.42
C ILE A 49 7.42 5.21 2.57
N ASP A 50 6.82 6.39 2.50
CA ASP A 50 7.02 7.42 3.51
C ASP A 50 6.06 7.27 4.68
N TYR A 51 4.83 6.86 4.42
CA TYR A 51 3.80 6.78 5.46
C TYR A 51 2.92 5.58 5.26
N VAL A 52 2.50 5.00 6.39
CA VAL A 52 1.46 3.98 6.39
C VAL A 52 0.30 4.54 7.20
N VAL A 53 -0.86 4.65 6.57
CA VAL A 53 -2.05 5.20 7.20
C VAL A 53 -3.05 4.08 7.42
N ILE A 54 -3.40 3.84 8.65
CA ILE A 54 -4.38 2.82 9.00
C ILE A 54 -5.70 3.53 9.25
N THR A 55 -6.65 3.33 8.36
CA THR A 55 -7.97 3.94 8.49
C THR A 55 -8.97 2.97 9.10
N HIS A 56 -8.61 1.69 9.12
CA HIS A 56 -9.46 0.64 9.63
C HIS A 56 -9.28 0.48 11.12
N ASN A 57 -10.36 0.28 11.81
CA ASN A 57 -10.37 0.20 13.25
C ASN A 57 -11.34 -0.90 13.71
N HIS A 58 -10.91 -1.71 14.62
CA HIS A 58 -11.74 -2.76 15.21
C HIS A 58 -12.14 -2.41 16.63
#